data_d0f15b8ef7bc1c68d7613d380660552d
#
_entry.id   d0f15b8ef7bc1c68d7613d380660552d
#
_cell.length_a   1.000
_cell.length_b   1.000
_cell.length_c   1.000
_cell.angle_alpha   90.00
_cell.angle_beta   90.00
_cell.angle_gamma   90.00
#
_symmetry.space_group_name_H-M   'P 1'
#
loop_
_entity.id
_entity.type
_entity.pdbx_description
1 polymer ?
#
loop_
_entity_poly.entity_id
_entity_poly.type
_entity_poly.pdbx_seq_one_letter_code
_entity_poly.pdbx_strand_id
1 'polypeptide(L)'
;MAKIFHIAPYIKPDQEVNAMKPLDRFKKFRDDYVICQVEKAKLPDFEDDYFVRRRVTFSGRVQHVGFRLELEQMATRLGLTGWVKNLENGDVQAEIQGYESRIRYLLKFMRSLKRIKIEKMENKPCSPKQKEEGFKII
;
A
#
# COMPACT_ATOMS: atom_id res chain seq x y z
N MET A 1 -27.37 8.25 -12.83
CA MET A 1 -26.61 8.36 -14.08
C MET A 1 -25.92 7.05 -14.37
N ALA A 2 -26.25 6.39 -15.45
CA ALA A 2 -25.61 5.15 -15.85
C ALA A 2 -24.17 5.44 -16.28
N LYS A 3 -23.18 4.93 -15.54
CA LYS A 3 -21.81 4.92 -16.02
C LYS A 3 -21.71 3.88 -17.12
N ILE A 4 -21.33 4.30 -18.29
CA ILE A 4 -21.01 3.37 -19.36
C ILE A 4 -19.66 2.77 -19.03
N PHE A 5 -19.67 1.54 -18.51
CA PHE A 5 -18.44 0.79 -18.35
C PHE A 5 -18.04 0.25 -19.73
N HIS A 6 -16.83 0.53 -20.15
CA HIS A 6 -16.23 -0.23 -21.24
C HIS A 6 -16.07 -1.66 -20.76
N ILE A 7 -17.03 -2.49 -21.16
CA ILE A 7 -16.93 -3.93 -20.89
C ILE A 7 -15.97 -4.48 -21.94
N ALA A 8 -14.75 -4.71 -21.54
CA ALA A 8 -13.84 -5.57 -22.30
C ALA A 8 -14.52 -6.95 -22.44
N PRO A 9 -14.30 -7.67 -23.57
CA PRO A 9 -14.87 -9.03 -23.69
C PRO A 9 -14.49 -9.85 -22.45
N TYR A 10 -15.49 -10.52 -21.89
CA TYR A 10 -15.30 -11.33 -20.71
C TYR A 10 -14.30 -12.45 -21.00
N ILE A 11 -13.17 -12.40 -20.31
CA ILE A 11 -12.18 -13.46 -20.30
C ILE A 11 -12.37 -14.24 -19.00
N LYS A 12 -12.58 -15.54 -19.08
CA LYS A 12 -12.68 -16.36 -17.88
C LYS A 12 -11.39 -16.25 -17.07
N PRO A 13 -11.49 -16.11 -15.75
CA PRO A 13 -10.29 -15.93 -14.89
C PRO A 13 -9.24 -17.03 -15.06
N ASP A 14 -9.66 -18.26 -15.26
CA ASP A 14 -8.79 -19.40 -15.51
C ASP A 14 -8.02 -19.27 -16.85
N GLN A 15 -8.68 -18.75 -17.89
CA GLN A 15 -8.04 -18.54 -19.20
C GLN A 15 -7.06 -17.39 -19.17
N GLU A 16 -7.38 -16.31 -18.45
CA GLU A 16 -6.50 -15.18 -18.28
C GLU A 16 -5.21 -15.58 -17.58
N VAL A 17 -5.32 -16.35 -16.49
CA VAL A 17 -4.17 -16.85 -15.72
C VAL A 17 -3.31 -17.80 -16.56
N ASN A 18 -3.93 -18.68 -17.37
CA ASN A 18 -3.21 -19.63 -18.21
C ASN A 18 -2.45 -18.97 -19.35
N ALA A 19 -2.89 -17.80 -19.83
CA ALA A 19 -2.22 -17.06 -20.88
C ALA A 19 -1.00 -16.28 -20.40
N MET A 20 -0.84 -16.10 -19.08
CA MET A 20 0.25 -15.33 -18.49
C MET A 20 1.51 -16.19 -18.31
N LYS A 21 2.67 -15.53 -18.38
CA LYS A 21 3.93 -16.15 -17.97
C LYS A 21 3.88 -16.57 -16.50
N PRO A 22 4.58 -17.67 -16.08
CA PRO A 22 4.54 -18.13 -14.69
C PRO A 22 4.87 -17.05 -13.64
N LEU A 23 5.86 -16.20 -13.92
CA LEU A 23 6.23 -15.12 -13.01
C LEU A 23 5.12 -14.07 -12.87
N ASP A 24 4.47 -13.73 -13.99
CA ASP A 24 3.35 -12.77 -13.99
C ASP A 24 2.12 -13.33 -13.27
N ARG A 25 1.87 -14.64 -13.43
CA ARG A 25 0.83 -15.33 -12.66
C ARG A 25 1.08 -15.24 -11.15
N PHE A 26 2.32 -15.46 -10.74
CA PHE A 26 2.70 -15.41 -9.34
C PHE A 26 2.48 -13.99 -8.77
N LYS A 27 2.89 -12.96 -9.52
CA LYS A 27 2.65 -11.57 -9.14
C LYS A 27 1.16 -11.25 -9.05
N LYS A 28 0.36 -11.71 -10.02
CA LYS A 28 -1.09 -11.48 -10.01
C LYS A 28 -1.75 -12.10 -8.79
N PHE A 29 -1.44 -13.33 -8.45
CA PHE A 29 -1.99 -13.99 -7.25
C PHE A 29 -1.59 -13.24 -5.97
N ARG A 30 -0.35 -12.82 -5.87
CA ARG A 30 0.13 -12.04 -4.75
C ARG A 30 -0.62 -10.71 -4.62
N ASP A 31 -0.76 -10.00 -5.72
CA ASP A 31 -1.40 -8.68 -5.74
C ASP A 31 -2.90 -8.79 -5.44
N ASP A 32 -3.59 -9.78 -6.00
CA ASP A 32 -4.99 -10.05 -5.69
C ASP A 32 -5.19 -10.40 -4.21
N TYR A 33 -4.28 -11.16 -3.63
CA TYR A 33 -4.29 -11.48 -2.21
C TYR A 33 -4.10 -10.24 -1.34
N VAL A 34 -3.15 -9.38 -1.71
CA VAL A 34 -2.88 -8.11 -1.01
C VAL A 34 -4.12 -7.22 -1.00
N ILE A 35 -4.72 -7.01 -2.16
CA ILE A 35 -5.92 -6.17 -2.29
C ILE A 35 -7.06 -6.73 -1.43
N CYS A 36 -7.30 -8.03 -1.51
CA CYS A 36 -8.33 -8.70 -0.73
C CYS A 36 -8.09 -8.57 0.77
N GLN A 37 -6.85 -8.70 1.22
CA GLN A 37 -6.50 -8.59 2.63
C GLN A 37 -6.72 -7.17 3.15
N VAL A 38 -6.37 -6.15 2.38
CA VAL A 38 -6.62 -4.76 2.74
C VAL A 38 -8.11 -4.46 2.83
N GLU A 39 -8.90 -4.91 1.85
CA GLU A 39 -10.34 -4.68 1.83
C GLU A 39 -11.06 -5.34 3.01
N LYS A 40 -10.60 -6.49 3.48
CA LYS A 40 -11.19 -7.24 4.59
C LYS A 40 -10.79 -6.72 5.96
N ALA A 41 -9.74 -5.94 6.07
CA ALA A 41 -9.30 -5.41 7.36
C ALA A 41 -10.38 -4.51 7.96
N LYS A 42 -10.71 -4.76 9.23
CA LYS A 42 -11.63 -3.90 9.96
C LYS A 42 -10.86 -2.72 10.52
N LEU A 43 -11.23 -1.51 10.09
CA LEU A 43 -10.63 -0.29 10.60
C LEU A 43 -11.33 0.14 11.88
N PRO A 44 -10.59 0.59 12.91
CA PRO A 44 -11.19 1.22 14.08
C PRO A 44 -11.78 2.59 13.70
N ASP A 45 -12.60 3.13 14.58
CA ASP A 45 -13.00 4.52 14.51
C ASP A 45 -11.81 5.39 14.91
N PHE A 46 -11.43 6.32 14.04
CA PHE A 46 -10.34 7.24 14.30
C PHE A 46 -10.89 8.59 14.73
N GLU A 47 -10.30 9.16 15.76
CA GLU A 47 -10.49 10.57 16.07
C GLU A 47 -9.50 11.41 15.27
N ASP A 48 -9.94 12.61 14.84
CA ASP A 48 -9.03 13.56 14.22
C ASP A 48 -8.07 14.08 15.29
N ASP A 49 -6.80 13.89 15.04
CA ASP A 49 -5.72 14.36 15.89
C ASP A 49 -4.77 15.28 15.11
N TYR A 50 -3.46 15.13 15.26
CA TYR A 50 -2.51 15.99 14.57
C TYR A 50 -2.38 15.58 13.11
N PHE A 51 -2.46 16.56 12.21
CA PHE A 51 -2.18 16.38 10.80
C PHE A 51 -0.68 16.55 10.57
N VAL A 52 -0.02 15.47 10.14
CA VAL A 52 1.44 15.42 10.06
C VAL A 52 1.88 14.74 8.75
N ARG A 53 3.16 14.94 8.42
CA ARG A 53 3.83 14.20 7.37
C ARG A 53 5.05 13.51 7.95
N ARG A 54 5.20 12.23 7.63
CA ARG A 54 6.30 11.39 8.11
C ARG A 54 7.05 10.80 6.93
N ARG A 55 8.37 10.83 6.99
CA ARG A 55 9.22 10.05 6.10
C ARG A 55 9.64 8.79 6.83
N VAL A 56 9.27 7.63 6.28
CA VAL A 56 9.51 6.35 6.90
C VAL A 56 10.35 5.49 5.96
N THR A 57 11.43 4.93 6.48
CA THR A 57 12.28 3.99 5.75
C THR A 57 12.21 2.63 6.42
N PHE A 58 11.88 1.62 5.64
CA PHE A 58 11.70 0.25 6.11
C PHE A 58 12.84 -0.62 5.59
N SER A 59 13.46 -1.37 6.47
CA SER A 59 14.52 -2.33 6.13
C SER A 59 14.11 -3.73 6.53
N GLY A 60 14.63 -4.74 5.85
CA GLY A 60 14.33 -6.15 6.07
C GLY A 60 13.77 -6.81 4.83
N ARG A 61 12.83 -7.77 5.01
CA ARG A 61 12.14 -8.41 3.91
C ARG A 61 10.97 -7.54 3.47
N VAL A 62 11.26 -6.51 2.68
CA VAL A 62 10.30 -5.47 2.30
C VAL A 62 10.17 -5.29 0.78
N GLN A 63 11.14 -5.72 -0.02
CA GLN A 63 11.04 -5.70 -1.48
C GLN A 63 10.63 -7.07 -2.02
N HIS A 64 9.95 -7.09 -3.16
CA HIS A 64 9.49 -8.30 -3.88
C HIS A 64 8.47 -9.16 -3.09
N VAL A 65 7.81 -8.56 -2.10
CA VAL A 65 6.79 -9.23 -1.25
C VAL A 65 5.44 -8.55 -1.30
N GLY A 66 5.23 -7.61 -2.22
CA GLY A 66 3.98 -6.86 -2.34
C GLY A 66 3.86 -5.71 -1.33
N PHE A 67 4.95 -5.27 -0.73
CA PHE A 67 4.95 -4.23 0.30
C PHE A 67 4.38 -2.91 -0.19
N ARG A 68 4.85 -2.41 -1.34
CA ARG A 68 4.42 -1.12 -1.88
C ARG A 68 2.93 -1.10 -2.18
N LEU A 69 2.42 -2.17 -2.78
CA LEU A 69 1.00 -2.30 -3.08
C LEU A 69 0.15 -2.35 -1.80
N GLU A 70 0.58 -3.14 -0.82
CA GLU A 70 -0.10 -3.24 0.48
C GLU A 70 -0.19 -1.89 1.16
N LEU A 71 0.93 -1.18 1.21
CA LEU A 71 1.01 0.13 1.86
C LEU A 71 0.15 1.16 1.11
N GLU A 72 0.24 1.21 -0.21
CA GLU A 72 -0.57 2.10 -1.04
C GLU A 72 -2.07 1.85 -0.86
N GLN A 73 -2.50 0.60 -0.87
CA GLN A 73 -3.91 0.24 -0.73
C GLN A 73 -4.45 0.59 0.65
N MET A 74 -3.69 0.28 1.70
CA MET A 74 -4.12 0.61 3.07
C MET A 74 -4.07 2.12 3.32
N ALA A 75 -3.03 2.80 2.86
CA ALA A 75 -2.93 4.25 2.98
C ALA A 75 -4.11 4.95 2.29
N THR A 76 -4.47 4.51 1.10
CA THR A 76 -5.64 5.03 0.37
C THR A 76 -6.93 4.81 1.15
N ARG A 77 -7.12 3.63 1.70
CA ARG A 77 -8.29 3.30 2.51
C ARG A 77 -8.37 4.15 3.78
N LEU A 78 -7.23 4.51 4.35
CA LEU A 78 -7.12 5.37 5.53
C LEU A 78 -7.22 6.87 5.21
N GLY A 79 -7.38 7.23 3.94
CA GLY A 79 -7.41 8.64 3.52
C GLY A 79 -6.07 9.36 3.65
N LEU A 80 -4.98 8.61 3.66
CA LEU A 80 -3.62 9.17 3.70
C LEU A 80 -3.14 9.52 2.31
N THR A 81 -2.28 10.51 2.22
CA THR A 81 -1.62 10.91 0.96
C THR A 81 -0.12 10.72 1.07
N GLY A 82 0.56 10.66 -0.05
CA GLY A 82 1.99 10.50 -0.10
C GLY A 82 2.47 9.59 -1.22
N TRP A 83 3.60 8.95 -0.98
CA TRP A 83 4.22 8.07 -1.95
C TRP A 83 5.06 6.98 -1.26
N VAL A 84 5.34 5.93 -2.00
CA VAL A 84 6.22 4.83 -1.59
C VAL A 84 7.09 4.40 -2.76
N LYS A 85 8.35 4.09 -2.49
CA LYS A 85 9.30 3.62 -3.50
C LYS A 85 10.29 2.62 -2.92
N ASN A 86 10.82 1.76 -3.79
CA ASN A 86 11.98 0.94 -3.48
C ASN A 86 13.26 1.77 -3.59
N LEU A 87 14.19 1.56 -2.67
CA LEU A 87 15.54 2.09 -2.75
C LEU A 87 16.49 1.03 -3.33
N GLU A 88 17.60 1.47 -3.90
CA GLU A 88 18.59 0.57 -4.50
C GLU A 88 19.24 -0.39 -3.48
N ASN A 89 19.34 0.03 -2.22
CA ASN A 89 19.91 -0.78 -1.14
C ASN A 89 19.00 -1.89 -0.60
N GLY A 90 17.82 -2.07 -1.16
CA GLY A 90 16.85 -3.07 -0.71
C GLY A 90 15.79 -2.55 0.26
N ASP A 91 15.90 -1.33 0.72
CA ASP A 91 14.92 -0.71 1.60
C ASP A 91 13.70 -0.19 0.82
N VAL A 92 12.63 0.10 1.54
CA VAL A 92 11.46 0.81 1.02
C VAL A 92 11.32 2.13 1.78
N GLN A 93 11.10 3.20 1.05
CA GLN A 93 10.90 4.53 1.64
C GLN A 93 9.54 5.06 1.26
N ALA A 94 8.88 5.69 2.21
CA ALA A 94 7.59 6.34 2.01
C ALA A 94 7.55 7.71 2.68
N GLU A 95 6.81 8.65 2.08
CA GLU A 95 6.31 9.81 2.80
C GLU A 95 4.81 9.67 2.94
N ILE A 96 4.31 9.84 4.15
CA ILE A 96 2.93 9.56 4.51
C ILE A 96 2.37 10.77 5.24
N GLN A 97 1.24 11.28 4.74
CA GLN A 97 0.61 12.48 5.27
C GLN A 97 -0.84 12.24 5.62
N GLY A 98 -1.24 12.76 6.75
CA GLY A 98 -2.60 12.70 7.26
C GLY A 98 -2.63 12.76 8.79
N TYR A 99 -3.72 12.32 9.37
CA TYR A 99 -3.85 12.27 10.83
C TYR A 99 -2.92 11.23 11.43
N GLU A 100 -2.25 11.60 12.50
CA GLU A 100 -1.21 10.78 13.11
C GLU A 100 -1.72 9.40 13.55
N SER A 101 -2.92 9.32 14.07
CA SER A 101 -3.55 8.04 14.48
C SER A 101 -3.67 7.07 13.30
N ARG A 102 -4.01 7.58 12.12
CA ARG A 102 -4.14 6.77 10.91
C ARG A 102 -2.78 6.31 10.38
N ILE A 103 -1.78 7.18 10.43
CA ILE A 103 -0.40 6.81 10.07
C ILE A 103 0.10 5.73 11.01
N ARG A 104 -0.13 5.87 12.31
CA ARG A 104 0.27 4.88 13.30
C ARG A 104 -0.40 3.53 13.05
N TYR A 105 -1.67 3.54 12.69
CA TYR A 105 -2.40 2.32 12.33
C TYR A 105 -1.78 1.67 11.08
N LEU A 106 -1.48 2.44 10.06
CA LEU A 106 -0.84 1.93 8.84
C LEU A 106 0.48 1.22 9.14
N LEU A 107 1.34 1.84 9.94
CA LEU A 107 2.64 1.24 10.29
C LEU A 107 2.47 -0.03 11.12
N LYS A 108 1.53 -0.05 12.05
CA LYS A 108 1.20 -1.24 12.84
C LYS A 108 0.65 -2.36 11.94
N PHE A 109 -0.23 -2.02 11.02
CA PHE A 109 -0.76 -2.97 10.05
C PHE A 109 0.36 -3.62 9.21
N MET A 110 1.27 -2.81 8.68
CA MET A 110 2.39 -3.32 7.87
C MET A 110 3.29 -4.27 8.68
N ARG A 111 3.51 -3.98 9.96
CA ARG A 111 4.29 -4.86 10.85
C ARG A 111 3.60 -6.17 11.16
N SER A 112 2.29 -6.23 11.07
CA SER A 112 1.51 -7.43 11.40
C SER A 112 1.49 -8.48 10.29
N LEU A 113 1.92 -8.12 9.09
CA LEU A 113 1.83 -8.98 7.92
C LEU A 113 2.92 -10.05 7.93
N LYS A 114 2.50 -11.32 7.87
CA LYS A 114 3.43 -12.47 7.93
C LYS A 114 4.40 -12.53 6.75
N ARG A 115 3.96 -12.08 5.59
CA ARG A 115 4.74 -12.06 4.35
C ARG A 115 5.89 -11.06 4.39
N ILE A 116 5.75 -10.03 5.20
CA ILE A 116 6.66 -8.91 5.32
C ILE A 116 7.40 -9.02 6.64
N LYS A 117 8.70 -8.76 6.62
CA LYS A 117 9.51 -8.69 7.83
C LYS A 117 10.23 -7.35 7.90
N ILE A 118 9.74 -6.47 8.73
CA ILE A 118 10.36 -5.19 9.00
C ILE A 118 11.37 -5.37 10.13
N GLU A 119 12.65 -5.30 9.82
CA GLU A 119 13.73 -5.42 10.81
C GLU A 119 14.05 -4.07 11.44
N LYS A 120 14.00 -3.00 10.63
CA LYS A 120 14.26 -1.64 11.07
C LYS A 120 13.29 -0.68 10.41
N MET A 121 12.82 0.29 11.16
CA MET A 121 11.96 1.36 10.67
C MET A 121 12.45 2.69 11.22
N GLU A 122 12.87 3.58 10.32
CA GLU A 122 13.19 4.95 10.66
C GLU A 122 11.99 5.83 10.33
N ASN A 123 11.52 6.59 11.30
CA ASN A 123 10.37 7.45 11.17
C ASN A 123 10.79 8.88 11.56
N LYS A 124 10.83 9.77 10.58
CA LYS A 124 11.25 11.15 10.76
C LYS A 124 10.13 12.11 10.39
N PRO A 125 9.90 13.19 11.16
CA PRO A 125 8.98 14.21 10.75
C PRO A 125 9.49 14.96 9.51
N CYS A 126 8.56 15.35 8.64
CA CYS A 126 8.87 16.25 7.53
C CYS A 126 7.71 17.23 7.34
N SER A 127 7.95 18.26 6.53
CA SER A 127 6.96 19.30 6.31
C SER A 127 5.77 18.80 5.50
N PRO A 128 4.53 19.05 5.94
CA PRO A 128 3.35 18.72 5.15
C PRO A 128 3.37 19.42 3.79
N LYS A 129 2.84 18.74 2.79
CA LYS A 129 2.64 19.30 1.44
C LYS A 129 1.19 19.71 1.26
N GLN A 130 0.99 20.89 0.70
CA GLN A 130 -0.34 21.37 0.34
C GLN A 130 -0.78 20.71 -0.99
N LYS A 131 -2.08 20.47 -1.12
CA LYS A 131 -2.71 20.00 -2.35
C LYS A 131 -2.20 18.64 -2.87
N GLU A 132 -1.61 17.83 -2.01
CA GLU A 132 -1.26 16.47 -2.39
C GLU A 132 -2.53 15.61 -2.47
N GLU A 133 -2.70 14.90 -3.58
CA GLU A 133 -3.85 14.02 -3.80
C GLU A 133 -3.41 12.57 -3.91
N GLY A 134 -4.05 11.71 -3.11
CA GLY A 134 -3.87 10.27 -3.19
C GLY A 134 -2.52 9.77 -2.69
N PHE A 135 -2.37 8.47 -2.75
CA PHE A 135 -1.14 7.77 -2.39
C PHE A 135 -0.60 7.05 -3.62
N LYS A 136 0.68 7.21 -3.92
CA LYS A 136 1.27 6.76 -5.18
C LYS A 136 2.48 5.86 -4.95
N ILE A 137 2.60 4.84 -5.79
CA ILE A 137 3.84 4.07 -5.95
C ILE A 137 4.70 4.79 -7.00
N ILE A 138 5.92 5.12 -6.66
CA ILE A 138 6.83 5.81 -7.57
C ILE A 138 8.14 5.05 -7.79
#